data_67dbf9edccb442ba9e56f23d90512a35
#
_entry.id   67dbf9edccb442ba9e56f23d90512a35
#
_cell.length_a   1.000
_cell.length_b   1.000
_cell.length_c   1.000
_cell.angle_alpha   90.00
_cell.angle_beta   90.00
_cell.angle_gamma   90.00
#
_symmetry.space_group_name_H-M   'P 1'
#
loop_
_entity.id
_entity.type
_entity.pdbx_description
1 polymer ?
#
loop_
_entity_poly.entity_id
_entity_poly.type
_entity_poly.pdbx_seq_one_letter_code
_entity_poly.pdbx_strand_id
1 'polypeptide(L)'
;FCLIVVGLVACSQGGETEKQSTSQNTVEKNVNWLSYGNKYDEQRYSSLKQITLENVSQLKVDWELNIPDAIQFVGPPLAVEGILYFSGDRAIVRAVDGRTGQLLWTYDPKIGKESPRKTAQGWNTNRGVAYLNGKVFVGATDGRLIALDAKTGEEVWSKRTFPITARKSITGAPRAFKNMVIIGHGGAEYGTRGYMTAYHAETGEKMWRFYTVPGNPADGFENAAMEMAAKTWHGEWWKMGGGGTVWNALTYDEELDQLYIGVGNGDPWDYDLRSEGKGDNLFLGSVVALNPNNGEYIWHYQMTPGERWDYKSTMDMVLADLVIDGKPRKVLMQAPTNGFFYILDRTDGELLSAEKYTKSTWAERIDMETGRPVLTDAAEYRTGKKLMYPSPFGGHNWQAMAYSPDTELVYIPHMLMGATYEVGHKPDFRDDFMAIGLYTGYPLVEPEDGSGSLLAWDPKQQKVAWNKPLDSFWNGGVLATRGGLVFQGTGGGKFAAYNAKTGQSLWDIDVQRGISSPPVTYTIDGTQHVTLLVGWGGLASFGLPVFTKEGWKYKDKGLRLISFSLVGKNELRHLDTRRYEFQPADAGDEVIDEQSAARGNLLYHYSSCSVCHGGGVVSSGAA
;
A
#
# COMPACT_ATOMS: atom_id res chain seq x y z
N PHE A 1 -70.08 17.63 51.10
CA PHE A 1 -70.82 18.09 49.93
C PHE A 1 -70.13 17.51 48.69
N CYS A 2 -70.78 16.40 48.17
CA CYS A 2 -70.43 15.77 46.91
C CYS A 2 -71.01 16.57 45.76
N LEU A 3 -70.32 16.71 44.69
CA LEU A 3 -70.87 17.04 43.37
C LEU A 3 -70.23 16.09 42.35
N ILE A 4 -71.11 15.17 41.86
CA ILE A 4 -70.83 14.25 40.78
C ILE A 4 -71.12 14.98 39.47
N VAL A 5 -70.12 15.01 38.55
CA VAL A 5 -70.35 15.43 37.15
C VAL A 5 -70.19 14.20 36.24
N VAL A 6 -71.28 13.80 35.62
CA VAL A 6 -71.36 12.76 34.61
C VAL A 6 -70.92 13.38 33.28
N GLY A 7 -69.87 12.86 32.67
CA GLY A 7 -69.37 13.22 31.34
C GLY A 7 -69.70 12.14 30.34
N LEU A 8 -70.43 12.49 29.31
CA LEU A 8 -70.88 11.63 28.17
C LEU A 8 -69.64 11.21 27.33
N VAL A 9 -69.57 9.90 27.09
CA VAL A 9 -68.65 9.29 26.10
C VAL A 9 -69.26 9.42 24.71
N ALA A 10 -68.61 10.17 23.83
CA ALA A 10 -68.92 10.15 22.39
C ALA A 10 -67.85 9.31 21.69
N CYS A 11 -68.25 8.17 21.13
CA CYS A 11 -67.50 7.37 20.21
C CYS A 11 -67.34 8.12 18.87
N SER A 12 -66.14 8.54 18.51
CA SER A 12 -65.80 8.91 17.14
C SER A 12 -64.90 7.83 16.56
N GLN A 13 -65.38 7.14 15.54
CA GLN A 13 -64.58 6.30 14.65
C GLN A 13 -63.64 7.20 13.88
N GLY A 14 -62.35 7.14 14.24
CA GLY A 14 -61.27 7.76 13.48
C GLY A 14 -60.62 6.71 12.60
N GLY A 15 -60.77 6.84 11.29
CA GLY A 15 -60.07 6.00 10.32
C GLY A 15 -58.54 6.18 10.46
N GLU A 16 -57.85 5.05 10.58
CA GLU A 16 -56.42 4.98 10.46
C GLU A 16 -56.00 5.31 9.01
N THR A 17 -55.54 6.52 8.78
CA THR A 17 -54.75 6.85 7.59
C THR A 17 -53.36 6.27 7.78
N GLU A 18 -53.09 5.15 7.11
CA GLU A 18 -51.71 4.68 6.87
C GLU A 18 -50.89 5.82 6.28
N LYS A 19 -50.00 6.38 7.09
CA LYS A 19 -48.89 7.21 6.60
C LYS A 19 -47.96 6.28 5.82
N GLN A 20 -48.14 6.15 4.51
CA GLN A 20 -47.11 5.70 3.60
C GLN A 20 -45.90 6.61 3.80
N SER A 21 -44.90 6.09 4.51
CA SER A 21 -43.57 6.68 4.56
C SER A 21 -42.93 6.50 3.17
N THR A 22 -43.16 7.46 2.29
CA THR A 22 -42.33 7.63 1.12
C THR A 22 -40.93 7.99 1.62
N SER A 23 -40.05 7.00 1.78
CA SER A 23 -38.63 7.23 1.86
C SER A 23 -38.23 7.83 0.52
N GLN A 24 -38.22 9.15 0.44
CA GLN A 24 -37.52 9.85 -0.62
C GLN A 24 -36.08 9.43 -0.51
N ASN A 25 -35.63 8.56 -1.43
CA ASN A 25 -34.21 8.36 -1.74
C ASN A 25 -33.68 9.71 -2.21
N THR A 26 -33.27 10.56 -1.29
CA THR A 26 -32.43 11.72 -1.59
C THR A 26 -31.09 11.13 -2.01
N VAL A 27 -30.87 10.99 -3.31
CA VAL A 27 -29.56 10.70 -3.87
C VAL A 27 -28.67 11.85 -3.43
N GLU A 28 -27.70 11.57 -2.56
CA GLU A 28 -26.68 12.57 -2.20
C GLU A 28 -26.03 13.05 -3.49
N LYS A 29 -26.18 14.34 -3.78
CA LYS A 29 -25.77 14.94 -5.06
C LYS A 29 -24.29 14.77 -5.34
N ASN A 30 -23.46 14.80 -4.29
CA ASN A 30 -22.02 14.65 -4.37
C ASN A 30 -21.52 13.81 -3.18
N VAL A 31 -20.99 12.64 -3.48
CA VAL A 31 -20.29 11.77 -2.51
C VAL A 31 -18.82 11.80 -2.86
N ASN A 32 -17.99 12.16 -1.90
CA ASN A 32 -16.56 12.31 -2.05
C ASN A 32 -15.80 10.99 -1.80
N TRP A 33 -14.52 10.97 -2.19
CA TRP A 33 -13.50 10.01 -1.78
C TRP A 33 -12.37 10.80 -1.12
N LEU A 34 -12.47 11.04 0.19
CA LEU A 34 -11.71 12.07 0.89
C LEU A 34 -10.30 11.66 1.34
N SER A 35 -10.08 10.38 1.56
CA SER A 35 -8.79 9.86 2.07
C SER A 35 -8.31 8.69 1.22
N TYR A 36 -7.10 8.20 1.49
CA TYR A 36 -6.48 7.09 0.79
C TYR A 36 -7.40 5.85 0.71
N GLY A 37 -8.01 5.47 1.83
CA GLY A 37 -8.95 4.35 1.95
C GLY A 37 -10.43 4.73 1.86
N ASN A 38 -10.79 5.91 1.39
CA ASN A 38 -12.10 6.56 1.41
C ASN A 38 -12.42 7.21 2.76
N LYS A 39 -12.36 6.45 3.84
CA LYS A 39 -12.50 6.89 5.23
C LYS A 39 -11.24 6.56 6.01
N TYR A 40 -11.18 6.97 7.26
CA TYR A 40 -10.06 6.71 8.14
C TYR A 40 -9.91 5.24 8.54
N ASP A 41 -10.97 4.43 8.40
CA ASP A 41 -10.95 2.97 8.61
C ASP A 41 -10.18 2.18 7.52
N GLU A 42 -9.75 2.87 6.46
CA GLU A 42 -8.98 2.32 5.32
C GLU A 42 -9.65 1.11 4.63
N GLN A 43 -10.98 0.98 4.72
CA GLN A 43 -11.72 -0.18 4.16
C GLN A 43 -11.74 -0.20 2.62
N ARG A 44 -11.47 0.93 1.96
CA ARG A 44 -11.60 1.07 0.49
C ARG A 44 -12.97 0.57 -0.03
N TYR A 45 -13.98 0.81 0.79
CA TYR A 45 -15.37 0.50 0.51
C TYR A 45 -16.18 1.76 0.27
N SER A 46 -17.07 1.71 -0.72
CA SER A 46 -18.03 2.78 -1.00
C SER A 46 -19.46 2.32 -0.80
N SER A 47 -20.27 3.13 -0.10
CA SER A 47 -21.71 2.91 0.05
C SER A 47 -22.52 3.19 -1.23
N LEU A 48 -21.90 3.63 -2.30
CA LEU A 48 -22.53 3.88 -3.59
C LEU A 48 -23.00 2.57 -4.24
N LYS A 49 -24.21 2.62 -4.85
CA LYS A 49 -24.89 1.47 -5.42
C LYS A 49 -25.63 1.77 -6.73
N GLN A 50 -25.27 2.81 -7.45
CA GLN A 50 -25.83 3.03 -8.79
C GLN A 50 -25.28 2.02 -9.79
N ILE A 51 -23.99 1.69 -9.67
CA ILE A 51 -23.35 0.63 -10.45
C ILE A 51 -23.46 -0.66 -9.64
N THR A 52 -24.16 -1.65 -10.20
CA THR A 52 -24.55 -2.91 -9.52
C THR A 52 -24.16 -4.12 -10.37
N LEU A 53 -24.41 -5.33 -9.82
CA LEU A 53 -24.21 -6.60 -10.54
C LEU A 53 -25.01 -6.65 -11.86
N GLU A 54 -26.19 -6.04 -11.90
CA GLU A 54 -27.11 -6.12 -13.04
C GLU A 54 -26.74 -5.15 -14.18
N ASN A 55 -26.08 -4.04 -13.86
CA ASN A 55 -25.83 -2.97 -14.84
C ASN A 55 -24.36 -2.67 -15.13
N VAL A 56 -23.42 -3.26 -14.39
CA VAL A 56 -21.97 -3.00 -14.57
C VAL A 56 -21.49 -3.30 -15.99
N SER A 57 -22.13 -4.22 -16.70
CA SER A 57 -21.84 -4.52 -18.12
C SER A 57 -22.08 -3.33 -19.05
N GLN A 58 -22.83 -2.31 -18.62
CA GLN A 58 -23.12 -1.08 -19.35
C GLN A 58 -22.10 0.04 -19.07
N LEU A 59 -21.14 -0.21 -18.16
CA LEU A 59 -20.13 0.77 -17.78
C LEU A 59 -19.27 1.15 -18.99
N LYS A 60 -19.16 2.44 -19.28
CA LYS A 60 -18.39 2.99 -20.41
C LYS A 60 -17.51 4.14 -19.97
N VAL A 61 -16.54 4.45 -20.81
CA VAL A 61 -15.67 5.62 -20.63
C VAL A 61 -16.52 6.89 -20.69
N ASP A 62 -16.37 7.70 -19.66
CA ASP A 62 -16.95 9.03 -19.59
C ASP A 62 -15.99 10.07 -20.19
N TRP A 63 -14.76 10.05 -19.73
CA TRP A 63 -13.66 10.84 -20.27
C TRP A 63 -12.30 10.18 -19.97
N GLU A 64 -11.27 10.60 -20.72
CA GLU A 64 -9.88 10.27 -20.45
C GLU A 64 -9.00 11.51 -20.52
N LEU A 65 -8.01 11.61 -19.64
CA LEU A 65 -6.95 12.62 -19.65
C LEU A 65 -5.60 11.94 -19.89
N ASN A 66 -4.92 12.26 -20.98
CA ASN A 66 -3.57 11.80 -21.24
C ASN A 66 -2.55 12.65 -20.46
N ILE A 67 -1.56 12.00 -19.84
CA ILE A 67 -0.53 12.62 -19.00
C ILE A 67 0.86 12.19 -19.52
N PRO A 68 1.33 12.82 -20.60
CA PRO A 68 2.49 12.35 -21.35
C PRO A 68 3.83 12.53 -20.64
N ASP A 69 3.88 13.38 -19.61
CA ASP A 69 5.07 13.67 -18.79
C ASP A 69 5.21 12.77 -17.56
N ALA A 70 4.21 11.93 -17.27
CA ALA A 70 4.27 10.97 -16.17
C ALA A 70 5.01 9.70 -16.59
N ILE A 71 5.70 9.08 -15.63
CA ILE A 71 6.44 7.82 -15.80
C ILE A 71 5.70 6.66 -15.16
N GLN A 72 5.03 6.89 -14.02
CA GLN A 72 4.30 5.87 -13.27
C GLN A 72 3.18 6.46 -12.42
N PHE A 73 2.16 5.64 -12.14
CA PHE A 73 1.14 5.90 -11.15
C PHE A 73 0.96 4.69 -10.24
N VAL A 74 1.02 4.91 -8.93
CA VAL A 74 0.90 3.83 -7.93
C VAL A 74 -0.08 4.15 -6.80
N GLY A 75 -0.45 5.42 -6.62
CA GLY A 75 -1.43 5.86 -5.62
C GLY A 75 -2.81 6.13 -6.22
N PRO A 76 -3.87 6.15 -5.40
CA PRO A 76 -5.21 6.53 -5.84
C PRO A 76 -5.33 8.04 -6.06
N PRO A 77 -6.26 8.49 -6.90
CA PRO A 77 -6.76 9.85 -6.81
C PRO A 77 -7.65 10.01 -5.56
N LEU A 78 -7.79 11.24 -5.07
CA LEU A 78 -8.85 11.66 -4.14
C LEU A 78 -9.90 12.42 -4.94
N ALA A 79 -11.18 12.27 -4.58
CA ALA A 79 -12.28 13.00 -5.19
C ALA A 79 -12.94 13.90 -4.14
N VAL A 80 -12.79 15.21 -4.27
CA VAL A 80 -13.28 16.18 -3.32
C VAL A 80 -14.06 17.28 -4.04
N GLU A 81 -15.33 17.39 -3.74
CA GLU A 81 -16.23 18.42 -4.33
C GLU A 81 -16.17 18.48 -5.87
N GLY A 82 -16.04 17.30 -6.50
CA GLY A 82 -15.97 17.18 -7.95
C GLY A 82 -14.60 17.41 -8.57
N ILE A 83 -13.55 17.64 -7.76
CA ILE A 83 -12.17 17.76 -8.22
C ILE A 83 -11.40 16.50 -7.83
N LEU A 84 -10.58 16.01 -8.75
CA LEU A 84 -9.69 14.87 -8.54
C LEU A 84 -8.28 15.36 -8.27
N TYR A 85 -7.72 14.99 -7.11
CA TYR A 85 -6.34 15.28 -6.73
C TYR A 85 -5.51 14.01 -6.72
N PHE A 86 -4.36 14.01 -7.38
CA PHE A 86 -3.46 12.86 -7.40
C PHE A 86 -2.02 13.27 -7.61
N SER A 87 -1.10 12.40 -7.22
CA SER A 87 0.32 12.54 -7.51
C SER A 87 0.79 11.46 -8.48
N GLY A 88 1.75 11.82 -9.31
CA GLY A 88 2.53 10.90 -10.11
C GLY A 88 3.96 10.73 -9.55
N ASP A 89 4.84 10.22 -10.40
CA ASP A 89 6.26 10.16 -10.10
C ASP A 89 6.83 11.55 -9.71
N ARG A 90 7.93 11.55 -8.97
CA ARG A 90 8.59 12.78 -8.48
C ARG A 90 7.67 13.70 -7.69
N ALA A 91 6.60 13.14 -7.09
CA ALA A 91 5.59 13.89 -6.31
C ALA A 91 4.94 15.07 -7.09
N ILE A 92 4.85 14.97 -8.42
CA ILE A 92 4.12 15.96 -9.23
C ILE A 92 2.63 15.79 -8.97
N VAL A 93 1.99 16.82 -8.42
CA VAL A 93 0.56 16.83 -8.05
C VAL A 93 -0.27 17.49 -9.15
N ARG A 94 -1.44 16.93 -9.41
CA ARG A 94 -2.40 17.47 -10.40
C ARG A 94 -3.79 17.52 -9.80
N ALA A 95 -4.54 18.57 -10.19
CA ALA A 95 -5.98 18.67 -9.98
C ALA A 95 -6.71 18.64 -11.33
N VAL A 96 -7.79 17.86 -11.35
CA VAL A 96 -8.57 17.63 -12.58
C VAL A 96 -10.07 17.81 -12.25
N ASP A 97 -10.81 18.48 -13.08
CA ASP A 97 -12.27 18.52 -13.00
C ASP A 97 -12.82 17.11 -13.27
N GLY A 98 -13.47 16.52 -12.26
CA GLY A 98 -13.98 15.16 -12.33
C GLY A 98 -15.16 14.96 -13.28
N ARG A 99 -15.83 16.04 -13.74
CA ARG A 99 -16.91 15.98 -14.73
C ARG A 99 -16.38 15.82 -16.14
N THR A 100 -15.30 16.54 -16.43
CA THR A 100 -14.83 16.76 -17.82
C THR A 100 -13.48 16.13 -18.12
N GLY A 101 -12.72 15.78 -17.09
CA GLY A 101 -11.32 15.37 -17.23
C GLY A 101 -10.36 16.53 -17.53
N GLN A 102 -10.82 17.80 -17.43
CA GLN A 102 -9.97 18.97 -17.69
C GLN A 102 -8.93 19.13 -16.58
N LEU A 103 -7.66 19.25 -16.97
CA LEU A 103 -6.57 19.60 -16.06
C LEU A 103 -6.75 21.04 -15.57
N LEU A 104 -6.87 21.23 -14.25
CA LEU A 104 -7.06 22.54 -13.63
C LEU A 104 -5.72 23.18 -13.27
N TRP A 105 -4.84 22.43 -12.60
CA TRP A 105 -3.50 22.88 -12.27
C TRP A 105 -2.53 21.70 -12.10
N THR A 106 -1.24 21.99 -12.19
CA THR A 106 -0.14 21.07 -11.93
C THR A 106 0.89 21.75 -11.05
N TYR A 107 1.31 21.07 -9.98
CA TYR A 107 2.42 21.46 -9.14
C TYR A 107 3.57 20.48 -9.31
N ASP A 108 4.76 20.98 -9.68
CA ASP A 108 5.99 20.20 -9.78
C ASP A 108 6.97 20.68 -8.69
N PRO A 109 7.28 19.84 -7.67
CA PRO A 109 8.17 20.22 -6.58
C PRO A 109 9.63 20.42 -7.01
N LYS A 110 9.95 20.24 -8.30
CA LYS A 110 11.31 20.42 -8.86
C LYS A 110 12.34 19.61 -8.07
N ILE A 111 12.09 18.32 -7.92
CA ILE A 111 13.07 17.41 -7.30
C ILE A 111 14.32 17.42 -8.17
N GLY A 112 15.39 18.03 -7.64
CA GLY A 112 16.59 18.33 -8.38
C GLY A 112 17.47 17.10 -8.61
N LYS A 113 18.44 17.28 -9.53
CA LYS A 113 19.52 16.31 -9.79
C LYS A 113 20.52 16.20 -8.61
N GLU A 114 20.30 16.96 -7.55
CA GLU A 114 21.17 17.07 -6.37
C GLU A 114 20.99 15.91 -5.38
N SER A 115 19.96 15.10 -5.55
CA SER A 115 19.79 13.90 -4.73
C SER A 115 20.89 12.90 -5.05
N PRO A 116 21.64 12.43 -4.05
CA PRO A 116 22.69 11.44 -4.27
C PRO A 116 22.15 10.20 -4.97
N ARG A 117 22.70 9.84 -6.13
CA ARG A 117 22.21 8.69 -6.95
C ARG A 117 22.22 7.35 -6.22
N LYS A 118 23.02 7.22 -5.14
CA LYS A 118 23.15 6.03 -4.30
C LYS A 118 22.22 6.06 -3.07
N THR A 119 21.02 6.65 -3.18
CA THR A 119 20.09 6.75 -2.05
C THR A 119 18.70 6.34 -2.48
N ALA A 120 17.85 6.01 -1.51
CA ALA A 120 16.42 5.75 -1.72
C ALA A 120 15.68 6.89 -2.45
N GLN A 121 16.28 8.07 -2.58
CA GLN A 121 15.72 9.23 -3.28
C GLN A 121 15.63 9.06 -4.80
N GLY A 122 16.42 8.13 -5.38
CA GLY A 122 16.33 7.77 -6.80
C GLY A 122 15.05 7.00 -7.17
N TRP A 123 14.30 6.54 -6.20
CA TRP A 123 13.04 5.84 -6.41
C TRP A 123 11.92 6.85 -6.62
N ASN A 124 11.63 7.21 -7.84
CA ASN A 124 10.64 8.23 -8.21
C ASN A 124 9.18 7.88 -7.85
N THR A 125 8.95 6.91 -6.98
CA THR A 125 7.62 6.42 -6.58
C THR A 125 6.93 7.39 -5.62
N ASN A 126 5.66 7.68 -5.88
CA ASN A 126 4.78 8.39 -4.95
C ASN A 126 3.42 7.70 -4.88
N ARG A 127 2.96 7.36 -3.66
CA ARG A 127 1.74 6.56 -3.43
C ARG A 127 0.50 7.39 -3.18
N GLY A 128 0.54 8.70 -3.39
CA GLY A 128 -0.66 9.53 -3.33
C GLY A 128 -0.52 10.77 -2.47
N VAL A 129 -1.63 11.46 -2.34
CA VAL A 129 -1.80 12.70 -1.61
C VAL A 129 -2.78 12.52 -0.46
N ALA A 130 -2.80 13.48 0.48
CA ALA A 130 -3.86 13.64 1.45
C ALA A 130 -4.58 14.98 1.25
N TYR A 131 -5.81 15.07 1.72
CA TYR A 131 -6.60 16.31 1.69
C TYR A 131 -7.13 16.62 3.09
N LEU A 132 -7.04 17.89 3.49
CA LEU A 132 -7.66 18.37 4.72
C LEU A 132 -7.87 19.90 4.63
N ASN A 133 -9.07 20.36 4.93
CA ASN A 133 -9.40 21.79 5.08
C ASN A 133 -8.90 22.67 3.92
N GLY A 134 -9.17 22.27 2.68
CA GLY A 134 -8.79 23.05 1.49
C GLY A 134 -7.31 22.98 1.12
N LYS A 135 -6.55 22.04 1.71
CA LYS A 135 -5.14 21.79 1.38
C LYS A 135 -4.92 20.37 0.87
N VAL A 136 -4.03 20.25 -0.10
CA VAL A 136 -3.51 18.97 -0.59
C VAL A 136 -2.08 18.79 -0.09
N PHE A 137 -1.80 17.65 0.53
CA PHE A 137 -0.48 17.33 1.09
C PHE A 137 0.19 16.25 0.29
N VAL A 138 1.47 16.42 -0.01
CA VAL A 138 2.31 15.44 -0.70
C VAL A 138 3.67 15.31 -0.05
N GLY A 139 4.15 14.07 0.04
CA GLY A 139 5.53 13.77 0.44
C GLY A 139 6.43 13.64 -0.78
N ALA A 140 7.56 14.33 -0.80
CA ALA A 140 8.53 14.28 -1.89
C ALA A 140 9.74 13.41 -1.54
N THR A 141 10.31 12.72 -2.52
CA THR A 141 11.44 11.77 -2.30
C THR A 141 12.68 12.43 -1.70
N ASP A 142 12.83 13.76 -1.87
CA ASP A 142 13.91 14.55 -1.28
C ASP A 142 13.66 14.96 0.21
N GLY A 143 12.62 14.42 0.82
CA GLY A 143 12.29 14.60 2.24
C GLY A 143 11.41 15.79 2.56
N ARG A 144 10.86 16.49 1.57
CA ARG A 144 9.87 17.54 1.82
C ARG A 144 8.48 16.94 2.01
N LEU A 145 7.78 17.43 3.02
CA LEU A 145 6.33 17.39 3.13
C LEU A 145 5.81 18.76 2.69
N ILE A 146 4.90 18.79 1.74
CA ILE A 146 4.46 20.00 1.05
C ILE A 146 2.95 20.09 1.18
N ALA A 147 2.43 21.28 1.55
CA ALA A 147 1.01 21.61 1.52
C ALA A 147 0.74 22.59 0.39
N LEU A 148 -0.26 22.27 -0.42
CA LEU A 148 -0.73 23.08 -1.54
C LEU A 148 -2.13 23.60 -1.24
N ASP A 149 -2.45 24.80 -1.68
CA ASP A 149 -3.83 25.26 -1.76
C ASP A 149 -4.59 24.39 -2.79
N ALA A 150 -5.69 23.79 -2.36
CA ALA A 150 -6.42 22.85 -3.19
C ALA A 150 -7.05 23.48 -4.45
N LYS A 151 -7.37 24.78 -4.41
CA LYS A 151 -8.00 25.48 -5.54
C LYS A 151 -6.99 25.94 -6.58
N THR A 152 -5.82 26.43 -6.11
CA THR A 152 -4.83 27.08 -7.00
C THR A 152 -3.62 26.21 -7.31
N GLY A 153 -3.31 25.20 -6.46
CA GLY A 153 -2.09 24.42 -6.54
C GLY A 153 -0.84 25.16 -6.05
N GLU A 154 -0.98 26.35 -5.49
CA GLU A 154 0.14 27.13 -4.93
C GLU A 154 0.64 26.51 -3.62
N GLU A 155 1.95 26.58 -3.40
CA GLU A 155 2.58 26.08 -2.19
C GLU A 155 2.23 26.97 -1.00
N VAL A 156 1.55 26.39 0.01
CA VAL A 156 1.22 27.08 1.27
C VAL A 156 2.41 26.99 2.22
N TRP A 157 2.98 25.80 2.35
CA TRP A 157 4.20 25.57 3.11
C TRP A 157 4.92 24.30 2.64
N SER A 158 6.23 24.23 2.91
CA SER A 158 7.09 23.09 2.65
C SER A 158 8.05 22.89 3.81
N LYS A 159 8.13 21.65 4.33
CA LYS A 159 8.99 21.31 5.47
C LYS A 159 9.80 20.07 5.17
N ARG A 160 11.12 20.12 5.44
CA ARG A 160 11.98 18.94 5.35
C ARG A 160 11.82 18.06 6.59
N THR A 161 11.50 16.80 6.39
CA THR A 161 11.41 15.80 7.46
C THR A 161 12.77 15.22 7.81
N PHE A 162 13.72 15.27 6.87
CA PHE A 162 15.14 14.87 7.00
C PHE A 162 16.03 15.70 6.05
N PRO A 163 17.33 15.83 6.34
CA PRO A 163 18.28 16.51 5.46
C PRO A 163 18.36 15.86 4.09
N ILE A 164 18.59 16.65 3.02
CA ILE A 164 18.72 16.13 1.64
C ILE A 164 19.86 15.11 1.49
N THR A 165 20.87 15.20 2.34
CA THR A 165 22.00 14.26 2.38
C THR A 165 21.66 12.93 3.06
N ALA A 166 20.49 12.82 3.70
CA ALA A 166 20.06 11.57 4.33
C ALA A 166 19.75 10.52 3.27
N ARG A 167 20.08 9.26 3.58
CA ARG A 167 19.81 8.11 2.70
C ARG A 167 18.36 7.62 2.81
N LYS A 168 17.41 8.55 2.89
CA LYS A 168 15.97 8.34 3.11
C LYS A 168 15.17 8.87 1.94
N SER A 169 13.95 8.37 1.76
CA SER A 169 12.99 8.95 0.82
C SER A 169 11.58 8.90 1.38
N ILE A 170 10.71 9.80 0.91
CA ILE A 170 9.27 9.70 1.14
C ILE A 170 8.64 9.17 -0.14
N THR A 171 8.06 7.98 -0.04
CA THR A 171 7.34 7.33 -1.15
C THR A 171 5.87 7.06 -0.81
N GLY A 172 5.51 7.13 0.48
CA GLY A 172 4.15 6.91 0.99
C GLY A 172 3.25 8.12 0.84
N ALA A 173 1.96 7.86 0.79
CA ALA A 173 0.95 8.91 0.91
C ALA A 173 0.86 9.37 2.37
N PRO A 174 0.86 10.68 2.64
CA PRO A 174 0.56 11.18 3.97
C PRO A 174 -0.88 10.83 4.38
N ARG A 175 -1.16 10.87 5.68
CA ARG A 175 -2.54 10.89 6.20
C ARG A 175 -2.80 12.20 6.91
N ALA A 176 -3.98 12.78 6.69
CA ALA A 176 -4.37 14.05 7.29
C ALA A 176 -5.70 13.88 8.01
N PHE A 177 -5.75 14.27 9.27
CA PHE A 177 -6.94 14.18 10.12
C PHE A 177 -6.83 15.18 11.28
N LYS A 178 -7.95 15.54 11.89
CA LYS A 178 -7.99 16.61 12.92
C LYS A 178 -7.35 17.90 12.39
N ASN A 179 -6.22 18.30 12.93
CA ASN A 179 -5.43 19.46 12.52
C ASN A 179 -3.99 19.08 12.16
N MET A 180 -3.75 17.83 11.82
CA MET A 180 -2.41 17.32 11.58
C MET A 180 -2.29 16.57 10.25
N VAL A 181 -1.06 16.50 9.76
CA VAL A 181 -0.64 15.60 8.68
C VAL A 181 0.54 14.78 9.16
N ILE A 182 0.46 13.46 8.95
CA ILE A 182 1.48 12.52 9.38
C ILE A 182 2.18 11.90 8.18
N ILE A 183 3.48 11.66 8.34
CA ILE A 183 4.32 11.05 7.33
C ILE A 183 5.50 10.31 7.96
N GLY A 184 5.84 9.15 7.43
CA GLY A 184 7.08 8.44 7.70
C GLY A 184 8.05 8.54 6.52
N HIS A 185 8.94 7.57 6.40
CA HIS A 185 9.89 7.50 5.29
C HIS A 185 10.28 6.05 4.96
N GLY A 186 10.82 5.85 3.77
CA GLY A 186 11.50 4.63 3.32
C GLY A 186 13.02 4.77 3.39
N GLY A 187 13.71 3.70 2.97
CA GLY A 187 15.17 3.66 2.90
C GLY A 187 15.80 2.81 4.00
N ALA A 188 15.12 1.76 4.48
CA ALA A 188 15.68 0.83 5.44
C ALA A 188 17.04 0.30 4.96
N GLU A 189 17.10 -0.20 3.71
CA GLU A 189 18.27 -0.84 3.09
C GLU A 189 19.47 0.11 2.84
N TYR A 190 19.35 1.34 3.32
CA TYR A 190 20.39 2.39 3.15
C TYR A 190 21.01 2.83 4.48
N GLY A 191 20.90 2.03 5.53
CA GLY A 191 21.48 2.34 6.83
C GLY A 191 20.73 3.45 7.56
N THR A 192 19.40 3.36 7.64
CA THR A 192 18.60 4.42 8.24
C THR A 192 17.79 3.96 9.45
N ARG A 193 17.56 4.86 10.38
CA ARG A 193 16.70 4.69 11.54
C ARG A 193 15.27 5.15 11.20
N GLY A 194 14.29 4.27 11.38
CA GLY A 194 12.88 4.54 11.11
C GLY A 194 12.22 5.48 12.11
N TYR A 195 11.22 6.22 11.64
CA TYR A 195 10.35 7.07 12.46
C TYR A 195 9.05 7.45 11.74
N MET A 196 8.09 7.92 12.52
CA MET A 196 6.88 8.63 12.09
C MET A 196 6.88 10.04 12.66
N THR A 197 6.40 11.03 11.91
CA THR A 197 6.31 12.44 12.35
C THR A 197 4.94 13.02 12.03
N ALA A 198 4.38 13.76 12.98
CA ALA A 198 3.19 14.59 12.80
C ALA A 198 3.58 16.06 12.67
N TYR A 199 2.88 16.74 11.77
CA TYR A 199 3.01 18.18 11.52
C TYR A 199 1.64 18.83 11.62
N HIS A 200 1.60 20.07 12.12
CA HIS A 200 0.37 20.86 12.13
C HIS A 200 -0.05 21.18 10.68
N ALA A 201 -1.28 20.83 10.31
CA ALA A 201 -1.74 20.91 8.92
C ALA A 201 -1.73 22.33 8.34
N GLU A 202 -1.98 23.37 9.18
CA GLU A 202 -2.02 24.76 8.72
C GLU A 202 -0.62 25.37 8.58
N THR A 203 0.31 25.07 9.50
CA THR A 203 1.60 25.76 9.61
C THR A 203 2.80 24.93 9.18
N GLY A 204 2.65 23.61 9.10
CA GLY A 204 3.75 22.68 8.87
C GLY A 204 4.73 22.59 10.05
N GLU A 205 4.38 23.10 11.22
CA GLU A 205 5.21 22.94 12.43
C GLU A 205 5.20 21.48 12.90
N LYS A 206 6.38 20.98 13.27
CA LYS A 206 6.49 19.63 13.80
C LYS A 206 5.82 19.57 15.17
N MET A 207 4.82 18.69 15.31
CA MET A 207 4.12 18.44 16.56
C MET A 207 4.87 17.41 17.41
N TRP A 208 5.11 16.23 16.86
CA TRP A 208 5.83 15.14 17.52
C TRP A 208 6.52 14.22 16.53
N ARG A 209 7.42 13.38 17.04
CA ARG A 209 8.06 12.29 16.30
C ARG A 209 8.19 11.06 17.18
N PHE A 210 7.80 9.90 16.65
CA PHE A 210 8.01 8.60 17.26
C PHE A 210 9.03 7.82 16.42
N TYR A 211 10.12 7.38 17.07
CA TYR A 211 11.10 6.48 16.46
C TYR A 211 10.62 5.03 16.59
N THR A 212 10.90 4.21 15.58
CA THR A 212 10.51 2.78 15.53
C THR A 212 11.67 1.83 15.81
N VAL A 213 12.87 2.38 15.93
CA VAL A 213 14.09 1.66 16.30
C VAL A 213 14.80 2.50 17.37
N PRO A 214 15.30 1.89 18.46
CA PRO A 214 16.02 2.64 19.50
C PRO A 214 17.36 3.18 19.00
N GLY A 215 17.77 4.32 19.56
CA GLY A 215 19.07 4.94 19.29
C GLY A 215 20.22 4.27 20.03
N ASN A 216 21.37 4.95 20.06
CA ASN A 216 22.52 4.52 20.83
C ASN A 216 22.18 4.62 22.36
N PRO A 217 22.26 3.52 23.11
CA PRO A 217 21.96 3.54 24.55
C PRO A 217 22.78 4.55 25.36
N ALA A 218 24.00 4.86 24.91
CA ALA A 218 24.86 5.82 25.59
C ALA A 218 24.34 7.28 25.52
N ASP A 219 23.47 7.58 24.55
CA ASP A 219 22.89 8.92 24.37
C ASP A 219 21.54 9.06 25.12
N GLY A 220 21.08 7.98 25.80
CA GLY A 220 19.75 7.89 26.40
C GLY A 220 18.65 7.57 25.36
N PHE A 221 17.42 7.55 25.82
CA PHE A 221 16.25 7.22 24.97
C PHE A 221 15.24 8.38 24.95
N GLU A 222 14.60 8.56 23.82
CA GLU A 222 13.62 9.64 23.63
C GLU A 222 12.36 9.46 24.50
N ASN A 223 12.01 8.21 24.81
CA ASN A 223 10.86 7.85 25.64
C ASN A 223 10.96 6.40 26.16
N ALA A 224 10.05 6.02 27.05
CA ALA A 224 10.01 4.69 27.65
C ALA A 224 9.82 3.55 26.64
N ALA A 225 9.14 3.80 25.50
CA ALA A 225 8.98 2.78 24.47
C ALA A 225 10.32 2.48 23.77
N MET A 226 11.16 3.47 23.56
CA MET A 226 12.51 3.27 23.01
C MET A 226 13.44 2.57 24.02
N GLU A 227 13.31 2.87 25.30
CA GLU A 227 14.03 2.15 26.36
C GLU A 227 13.59 0.67 26.45
N MET A 228 12.28 0.41 26.34
CA MET A 228 11.73 -0.94 26.28
C MET A 228 12.25 -1.69 25.03
N ALA A 229 12.19 -1.06 23.87
CA ALA A 229 12.63 -1.65 22.60
C ALA A 229 14.13 -1.99 22.65
N ALA A 230 14.98 -1.12 23.20
CA ALA A 230 16.42 -1.34 23.29
C ALA A 230 16.81 -2.63 24.00
N LYS A 231 16.01 -3.11 24.96
CA LYS A 231 16.22 -4.38 25.66
C LYS A 231 16.09 -5.61 24.76
N THR A 232 15.53 -5.44 23.56
CA THR A 232 15.35 -6.49 22.56
C THR A 232 16.38 -6.44 21.44
N TRP A 233 17.35 -5.56 21.53
CA TRP A 233 18.44 -5.40 20.56
C TRP A 233 19.78 -5.77 21.19
N HIS A 234 20.73 -6.24 20.35
CA HIS A 234 22.09 -6.61 20.75
C HIS A 234 23.11 -6.00 19.79
N GLY A 235 24.38 -5.92 20.25
CA GLY A 235 25.45 -5.32 19.46
C GLY A 235 25.32 -3.81 19.30
N GLU A 236 25.75 -3.28 18.16
CA GLU A 236 25.82 -1.85 17.88
C GLU A 236 24.92 -1.45 16.69
N TRP A 237 23.64 -1.92 16.69
CA TRP A 237 22.66 -1.71 15.61
C TRP A 237 22.54 -0.24 15.17
N TRP A 238 22.68 0.70 16.10
CA TRP A 238 22.55 2.14 15.83
C TRP A 238 23.57 2.67 14.84
N LYS A 239 24.74 2.01 14.68
CA LYS A 239 25.74 2.37 13.69
C LYS A 239 25.28 2.10 12.26
N MET A 240 24.36 1.17 12.09
CA MET A 240 23.75 0.76 10.83
C MET A 240 22.32 1.26 10.66
N GLY A 241 21.81 2.02 11.63
CA GLY A 241 20.45 2.58 11.61
C GLY A 241 19.36 1.62 12.05
N GLY A 242 19.47 0.32 11.78
CA GLY A 242 18.56 -0.74 12.22
C GLY A 242 17.27 -0.89 11.42
N GLY A 243 16.95 0.01 10.49
CA GLY A 243 15.78 -0.07 9.61
C GLY A 243 14.48 0.42 10.26
N GLY A 244 13.41 -0.37 10.18
CA GLY A 244 12.11 -0.09 10.80
C GLY A 244 11.36 1.10 10.21
N THR A 245 11.53 1.38 8.93
CA THR A 245 10.92 2.55 8.29
C THR A 245 9.40 2.40 8.14
N VAL A 246 8.66 3.50 8.32
CA VAL A 246 7.20 3.58 8.15
C VAL A 246 6.93 4.27 6.82
N TRP A 247 6.82 3.48 5.75
CA TRP A 247 6.78 4.03 4.40
C TRP A 247 5.41 3.93 3.71
N ASN A 248 4.42 3.22 4.29
CA ASN A 248 3.09 3.09 3.69
C ASN A 248 1.95 3.02 4.71
N ALA A 249 1.84 1.96 5.52
CA ALA A 249 0.67 1.67 6.34
C ALA A 249 0.47 2.67 7.50
N LEU A 250 -0.59 3.43 7.43
CA LEU A 250 -1.00 4.44 8.40
C LEU A 250 -2.53 4.44 8.48
N THR A 251 -3.09 4.16 9.65
CA THR A 251 -4.54 4.12 9.83
C THR A 251 -4.93 4.85 11.10
N TYR A 252 -5.84 5.84 10.99
CA TYR A 252 -6.36 6.58 12.13
C TYR A 252 -7.72 6.01 12.54
N ASP A 253 -7.83 5.58 13.78
CA ASP A 253 -9.08 5.16 14.40
C ASP A 253 -9.76 6.36 15.05
N GLU A 254 -10.81 6.86 14.40
CA GLU A 254 -11.56 8.01 14.87
C GLU A 254 -12.38 7.69 16.14
N GLU A 255 -12.77 6.42 16.31
CA GLU A 255 -13.58 5.99 17.45
C GLU A 255 -12.75 5.85 18.74
N LEU A 256 -11.56 5.27 18.64
CA LEU A 256 -10.66 5.07 19.79
C LEU A 256 -9.66 6.22 19.95
N ASP A 257 -9.62 7.16 19.02
CA ASP A 257 -8.60 8.22 18.91
C ASP A 257 -7.18 7.66 18.99
N GLN A 258 -6.91 6.63 18.17
CA GLN A 258 -5.62 5.95 18.07
C GLN A 258 -5.07 6.00 16.65
N LEU A 259 -3.75 6.07 16.54
CA LEU A 259 -3.05 5.97 15.26
C LEU A 259 -2.28 4.65 15.20
N TYR A 260 -2.57 3.82 14.21
CA TYR A 260 -1.83 2.60 13.94
C TYR A 260 -0.80 2.84 12.83
N ILE A 261 0.44 2.43 13.10
CA ILE A 261 1.54 2.49 12.13
C ILE A 261 2.10 1.09 11.88
N GLY A 262 2.31 0.76 10.62
CA GLY A 262 2.99 -0.47 10.21
C GLY A 262 4.48 -0.24 10.05
N VAL A 263 5.29 -1.00 10.76
CA VAL A 263 6.75 -0.87 10.80
C VAL A 263 7.40 -1.84 9.82
N GLY A 264 8.41 -1.36 9.11
CA GLY A 264 9.15 -2.09 8.10
C GLY A 264 10.18 -3.08 8.64
N ASN A 265 10.93 -3.62 7.70
CA ASN A 265 12.00 -4.60 7.91
C ASN A 265 13.22 -4.02 8.63
N GLY A 266 14.11 -4.90 9.05
CA GLY A 266 15.42 -4.56 9.61
C GLY A 266 16.46 -4.21 8.55
N ASP A 267 17.50 -3.49 8.96
CA ASP A 267 18.67 -3.18 8.13
C ASP A 267 19.96 -3.27 8.94
N PRO A 268 20.96 -4.05 8.46
CA PRO A 268 20.91 -5.03 7.35
C PRO A 268 19.82 -6.11 7.55
N TRP A 269 19.41 -6.80 6.48
CA TRP A 269 18.53 -7.98 6.63
C TRP A 269 19.24 -9.09 7.40
N ASP A 270 20.57 -9.21 7.24
CA ASP A 270 21.36 -10.13 8.04
C ASP A 270 21.24 -9.81 9.53
N TYR A 271 20.56 -10.71 10.23
CA TYR A 271 20.25 -10.59 11.66
C TYR A 271 21.48 -10.69 12.57
N ASP A 272 22.50 -11.49 12.15
CA ASP A 272 23.75 -11.62 12.89
C ASP A 272 24.55 -10.33 12.84
N LEU A 273 24.60 -9.68 11.68
CA LEU A 273 25.26 -8.38 11.51
C LEU A 273 24.51 -7.27 12.26
N ARG A 274 23.19 -7.26 12.21
CA ARG A 274 22.36 -6.21 12.80
C ARG A 274 22.27 -6.30 14.33
N SER A 275 22.13 -7.49 14.87
CA SER A 275 21.82 -7.70 16.29
C SER A 275 22.46 -8.94 16.90
N GLU A 276 23.64 -9.36 16.40
CA GLU A 276 24.36 -10.55 16.86
C GLU A 276 23.50 -11.83 16.85
N GLY A 277 22.51 -11.90 15.97
CA GLY A 277 21.56 -13.01 15.89
C GLY A 277 20.64 -13.16 17.09
N LYS A 278 20.41 -12.09 17.88
CA LYS A 278 19.69 -12.12 19.14
C LYS A 278 18.62 -11.06 19.25
N GLY A 279 17.61 -11.37 20.06
CA GLY A 279 16.53 -10.46 20.44
C GLY A 279 15.47 -10.28 19.36
N ASP A 280 14.34 -9.72 19.73
CA ASP A 280 13.20 -9.54 18.84
C ASP A 280 13.31 -8.32 17.94
N ASN A 281 14.20 -7.38 18.26
CA ASN A 281 14.44 -6.14 17.54
C ASN A 281 13.19 -5.27 17.40
N LEU A 282 12.53 -4.93 18.52
CA LEU A 282 11.36 -4.04 18.49
C LEU A 282 11.72 -2.66 17.93
N PHE A 283 10.88 -2.07 17.01
CA PHE A 283 9.57 -2.55 16.58
C PHE A 283 9.56 -3.07 15.13
N LEU A 284 10.62 -3.75 14.66
CA LEU A 284 10.62 -4.30 13.29
C LEU A 284 9.42 -5.23 13.06
N GLY A 285 8.85 -5.20 11.87
CA GLY A 285 7.76 -6.09 11.47
C GLY A 285 6.56 -6.06 12.42
N SER A 286 6.22 -4.87 12.95
CA SER A 286 5.17 -4.68 13.96
C SER A 286 4.08 -3.74 13.50
N VAL A 287 2.90 -3.88 14.09
CA VAL A 287 1.91 -2.82 14.20
C VAL A 287 2.11 -2.12 15.54
N VAL A 288 2.16 -0.80 15.55
CA VAL A 288 2.29 0.01 16.77
C VAL A 288 1.14 1.01 16.84
N ALA A 289 0.46 1.05 17.98
CA ALA A 289 -0.57 2.03 18.28
C ALA A 289 0.02 3.22 19.05
N LEU A 290 -0.30 4.42 18.60
CA LEU A 290 0.16 5.68 19.16
C LEU A 290 -1.03 6.59 19.50
N ASN A 291 -0.87 7.42 20.52
CA ASN A 291 -1.76 8.56 20.73
C ASN A 291 -1.50 9.59 19.61
N PRO A 292 -2.48 9.91 18.76
CA PRO A 292 -2.26 10.81 17.64
C PRO A 292 -1.91 12.23 18.06
N ASN A 293 -2.31 12.69 19.27
CA ASN A 293 -2.14 14.07 19.69
C ASN A 293 -0.69 14.39 20.12
N ASN A 294 0.04 13.40 20.66
CA ASN A 294 1.39 13.62 21.21
C ASN A 294 2.43 12.56 20.77
N GLY A 295 2.01 11.51 20.03
CA GLY A 295 2.89 10.43 19.57
C GLY A 295 3.30 9.43 20.67
N GLU A 296 2.64 9.44 21.81
CA GLU A 296 2.91 8.47 22.88
C GLU A 296 2.49 7.07 22.48
N TYR A 297 3.33 6.10 22.86
CA TYR A 297 3.09 4.67 22.65
C TYR A 297 1.90 4.18 23.49
N ILE A 298 1.04 3.34 22.88
CA ILE A 298 -0.09 2.70 23.56
C ILE A 298 0.15 1.18 23.64
N TRP A 299 0.23 0.51 22.50
CA TRP A 299 0.50 -0.94 22.42
C TRP A 299 1.22 -1.28 21.10
N HIS A 300 1.73 -2.49 20.99
CA HIS A 300 2.24 -3.06 19.76
C HIS A 300 1.94 -4.55 19.66
N TYR A 301 1.89 -5.05 18.44
CA TYR A 301 1.97 -6.47 18.14
C TYR A 301 3.06 -6.71 17.10
N GLN A 302 4.03 -7.59 17.42
CA GLN A 302 5.14 -7.89 16.53
C GLN A 302 4.85 -9.16 15.73
N MET A 303 4.57 -9.01 14.43
CA MET A 303 4.22 -10.12 13.54
C MET A 303 5.43 -10.95 13.11
N THR A 304 6.64 -10.35 13.14
CA THR A 304 7.87 -11.01 12.72
C THR A 304 9.00 -10.71 13.71
N PRO A 305 9.03 -11.34 14.90
CA PRO A 305 10.12 -11.20 15.87
C PRO A 305 11.46 -11.65 15.28
N GLY A 306 12.53 -10.86 15.51
CA GLY A 306 13.86 -11.13 14.95
C GLY A 306 13.85 -11.16 13.42
N GLU A 307 13.07 -10.24 12.81
CA GLU A 307 12.88 -10.09 11.37
C GLU A 307 14.24 -10.12 10.65
N ARG A 308 14.35 -10.91 9.57
CA ARG A 308 15.59 -11.16 8.81
C ARG A 308 15.36 -11.62 7.36
N TRP A 309 14.13 -11.44 6.86
CA TRP A 309 13.71 -11.93 5.53
C TRP A 309 13.09 -10.83 4.66
N ASP A 310 13.20 -9.57 5.10
CA ASP A 310 12.47 -8.43 4.55
C ASP A 310 10.95 -8.55 4.73
N TYR A 311 10.50 -9.18 5.83
CA TYR A 311 9.09 -9.22 6.17
C TYR A 311 8.70 -7.99 6.98
N LYS A 312 7.72 -7.28 6.47
CA LYS A 312 7.32 -5.95 6.93
C LYS A 312 5.81 -5.88 7.16
N SER A 313 5.40 -5.07 8.13
CA SER A 313 4.00 -4.78 8.46
C SER A 313 3.52 -3.45 7.85
N THR A 314 4.14 -3.00 6.76
CA THR A 314 3.81 -1.74 6.08
C THR A 314 2.71 -1.89 5.03
N MET A 315 1.97 -2.99 5.05
CA MET A 315 0.78 -3.23 4.23
C MET A 315 -0.44 -2.56 4.87
N ASP A 316 -1.47 -2.28 4.08
CA ASP A 316 -2.67 -1.60 4.57
C ASP A 316 -3.26 -2.30 5.81
N MET A 317 -3.72 -1.50 6.75
CA MET A 317 -4.43 -1.94 7.95
C MET A 317 -5.88 -1.48 7.85
N VAL A 318 -6.80 -2.43 7.85
CA VAL A 318 -8.24 -2.17 7.73
C VAL A 318 -8.91 -2.32 9.08
N LEU A 319 -9.71 -1.32 9.48
CA LEU A 319 -10.49 -1.37 10.71
C LEU A 319 -11.92 -1.81 10.41
N ALA A 320 -12.45 -2.68 11.27
CA ALA A 320 -13.85 -3.12 11.21
C ALA A 320 -14.36 -3.50 12.60
N ASP A 321 -15.67 -3.68 12.70
CA ASP A 321 -16.31 -4.34 13.84
C ASP A 321 -16.80 -5.70 13.37
N LEU A 322 -16.32 -6.76 14.02
CA LEU A 322 -16.68 -8.14 13.67
C LEU A 322 -17.25 -8.87 14.90
N VAL A 323 -18.06 -9.88 14.64
CA VAL A 323 -18.44 -10.85 15.68
C VAL A 323 -17.51 -12.06 15.53
N ILE A 324 -16.61 -12.25 16.51
CA ILE A 324 -15.67 -13.36 16.58
C ILE A 324 -16.01 -14.20 17.81
N ASP A 325 -16.23 -15.50 17.64
CA ASP A 325 -16.65 -16.44 18.70
C ASP A 325 -17.86 -15.94 19.50
N GLY A 326 -18.84 -15.35 18.79
CA GLY A 326 -20.06 -14.80 19.37
C GLY A 326 -19.90 -13.49 20.15
N LYS A 327 -18.71 -12.89 20.16
CA LYS A 327 -18.43 -11.61 20.82
C LYS A 327 -18.18 -10.51 19.81
N PRO A 328 -18.76 -9.32 19.98
CA PRO A 328 -18.39 -8.15 19.19
C PRO A 328 -16.94 -7.74 19.51
N ARG A 329 -16.13 -7.56 18.48
CA ARG A 329 -14.72 -7.15 18.58
C ARG A 329 -14.46 -5.98 17.63
N LYS A 330 -13.71 -5.02 18.12
CA LYS A 330 -13.13 -3.95 17.31
C LYS A 330 -11.80 -4.44 16.74
N VAL A 331 -11.75 -4.68 15.43
CA VAL A 331 -10.60 -5.35 14.85
C VAL A 331 -9.77 -4.47 13.94
N LEU A 332 -8.47 -4.73 13.95
CA LEU A 332 -7.51 -4.33 12.93
C LEU A 332 -7.11 -5.58 12.16
N MET A 333 -7.29 -5.55 10.84
CA MET A 333 -6.96 -6.65 9.93
C MET A 333 -5.80 -6.28 9.03
N GLN A 334 -4.82 -7.18 8.89
CA GLN A 334 -3.67 -6.97 8.02
C GLN A 334 -3.22 -8.28 7.36
N ALA A 335 -2.85 -8.20 6.07
CA ALA A 335 -2.16 -9.24 5.31
C ALA A 335 -0.71 -8.78 5.02
N PRO A 336 0.25 -8.88 5.97
CA PRO A 336 1.62 -8.46 5.76
C PRO A 336 2.38 -9.39 4.80
N THR A 337 3.60 -9.00 4.45
CA THR A 337 4.43 -9.77 3.51
C THR A 337 4.81 -11.17 4.00
N ASN A 338 4.70 -11.45 5.31
CA ASN A 338 5.08 -12.74 5.91
C ASN A 338 4.14 -13.91 5.60
N GLY A 339 2.99 -13.66 4.95
CA GLY A 339 2.08 -14.70 4.43
C GLY A 339 0.98 -15.15 5.38
N PHE A 340 0.85 -14.53 6.56
CA PHE A 340 -0.27 -14.75 7.49
C PHE A 340 -1.23 -13.58 7.47
N PHE A 341 -2.53 -13.86 7.58
CA PHE A 341 -3.57 -12.85 7.78
C PHE A 341 -3.84 -12.71 9.27
N TYR A 342 -3.61 -11.51 9.79
CA TYR A 342 -3.75 -11.22 11.22
C TYR A 342 -5.03 -10.46 11.50
N ILE A 343 -5.69 -10.83 12.60
CA ILE A 343 -6.76 -10.05 13.23
C ILE A 343 -6.33 -9.72 14.65
N LEU A 344 -6.20 -8.44 14.95
CA LEU A 344 -5.88 -7.91 16.26
C LEU A 344 -7.11 -7.20 16.84
N ASP A 345 -7.34 -7.30 18.15
CA ASP A 345 -8.22 -6.36 18.83
C ASP A 345 -7.55 -4.99 18.84
N ARG A 346 -8.19 -4.00 18.19
CA ARG A 346 -7.57 -2.67 18.01
C ARG A 346 -7.57 -1.82 19.28
N THR A 347 -8.20 -2.30 20.37
CA THR A 347 -8.21 -1.60 21.64
C THR A 347 -6.91 -1.77 22.44
N ASP A 348 -6.29 -2.94 22.36
CA ASP A 348 -5.13 -3.31 23.17
C ASP A 348 -4.05 -4.13 22.44
N GLY A 349 -4.30 -4.52 21.18
CA GLY A 349 -3.37 -5.29 20.35
C GLY A 349 -3.41 -6.80 20.61
N GLU A 350 -4.44 -7.34 21.30
CA GLU A 350 -4.62 -8.79 21.49
C GLU A 350 -4.69 -9.49 20.13
N LEU A 351 -3.91 -10.56 19.94
CA LEU A 351 -4.03 -11.41 18.76
C LEU A 351 -5.30 -12.26 18.86
N LEU A 352 -6.25 -12.02 17.95
CA LEU A 352 -7.49 -12.78 17.88
C LEU A 352 -7.38 -13.98 16.95
N SER A 353 -6.66 -13.82 15.83
CA SER A 353 -6.35 -14.92 14.90
C SER A 353 -5.21 -14.59 13.95
N ALA A 354 -4.52 -15.63 13.47
CA ALA A 354 -3.49 -15.52 12.44
C ALA A 354 -3.38 -16.83 11.64
N GLU A 355 -3.80 -16.81 10.38
CA GLU A 355 -3.78 -17.98 9.50
C GLU A 355 -3.09 -17.67 8.16
N LYS A 356 -2.55 -18.70 7.52
CA LYS A 356 -1.86 -18.54 6.24
C LYS A 356 -2.86 -18.18 5.14
N TYR A 357 -2.70 -17.00 4.53
CA TYR A 357 -3.47 -16.62 3.33
C TYR A 357 -2.76 -16.99 2.04
N THR A 358 -1.47 -17.33 2.12
CA THR A 358 -0.64 -17.79 1.00
C THR A 358 0.31 -18.90 1.47
N LYS A 359 1.01 -19.52 0.52
CA LYS A 359 2.08 -20.47 0.86
C LYS A 359 3.12 -19.77 1.73
N SER A 360 3.35 -20.31 2.92
CA SER A 360 4.31 -19.81 3.89
C SER A 360 5.09 -20.98 4.49
N THR A 361 6.42 -21.00 4.24
CA THR A 361 7.32 -22.08 4.68
C THR A 361 8.28 -21.65 5.78
N TRP A 362 8.40 -20.34 6.11
CA TRP A 362 9.27 -19.84 7.16
C TRP A 362 8.75 -20.16 8.57
N ALA A 363 7.43 -20.27 8.71
CA ALA A 363 6.77 -20.65 9.96
C ALA A 363 5.70 -21.71 9.69
N GLU A 364 5.55 -22.64 10.63
CA GLU A 364 4.49 -23.64 10.60
C GLU A 364 3.13 -23.00 10.87
N ARG A 365 3.05 -22.19 11.93
CA ARG A 365 1.88 -21.45 12.40
C ARG A 365 2.31 -20.26 13.25
N ILE A 366 1.36 -19.41 13.59
CA ILE A 366 1.47 -18.47 14.71
C ILE A 366 0.87 -19.18 15.93
N ASP A 367 1.65 -19.27 17.00
CA ASP A 367 1.20 -19.84 18.26
C ASP A 367 0.26 -18.85 18.97
N MET A 368 -0.98 -19.23 19.17
CA MET A 368 -2.02 -18.32 19.68
C MET A 368 -1.88 -18.01 21.18
N GLU A 369 -1.14 -18.81 21.95
CA GLU A 369 -0.91 -18.52 23.36
C GLU A 369 0.20 -17.48 23.55
N THR A 370 1.23 -17.55 22.72
CA THR A 370 2.39 -16.66 22.81
C THR A 370 2.35 -15.50 21.82
N GLY A 371 1.49 -15.56 20.79
CA GLY A 371 1.45 -14.62 19.66
C GLY A 371 2.67 -14.71 18.75
N ARG A 372 3.48 -15.79 18.82
CA ARG A 372 4.77 -15.89 18.13
C ARG A 372 4.75 -16.92 17.01
N PRO A 373 5.53 -16.71 15.93
CA PRO A 373 5.69 -17.71 14.88
C PRO A 373 6.46 -18.94 15.39
N VAL A 374 5.99 -20.13 15.03
CA VAL A 374 6.72 -21.38 15.19
C VAL A 374 7.57 -21.58 13.94
N LEU A 375 8.85 -21.21 14.03
CA LEU A 375 9.77 -21.23 12.87
C LEU A 375 10.03 -22.65 12.38
N THR A 376 10.27 -22.79 11.08
CA THR A 376 10.70 -24.04 10.45
C THR A 376 12.19 -24.00 10.09
N ASP A 377 12.74 -25.14 9.68
CA ASP A 377 14.13 -25.20 9.18
C ASP A 377 14.36 -24.35 7.92
N ALA A 378 13.31 -24.05 7.15
CA ALA A 378 13.40 -23.18 5.97
C ALA A 378 13.74 -21.73 6.34
N ALA A 379 13.37 -21.30 7.54
CA ALA A 379 13.66 -19.95 8.05
C ALA A 379 15.15 -19.72 8.39
N GLU A 380 15.94 -20.82 8.50
CA GLU A 380 17.32 -20.77 9.03
C GLU A 380 18.35 -20.89 7.89
N TYR A 381 18.58 -19.76 7.19
CA TYR A 381 19.53 -19.69 6.08
C TYR A 381 21.01 -19.57 6.51
N ARG A 382 21.31 -19.41 7.80
CA ARG A 382 22.69 -19.37 8.33
C ARG A 382 23.41 -20.70 8.18
N THR A 383 22.65 -21.79 8.07
CA THR A 383 23.20 -23.13 7.86
C THR A 383 23.41 -23.48 6.39
N GLY A 384 23.17 -22.56 5.47
CA GLY A 384 23.29 -22.69 4.04
C GLY A 384 22.10 -22.12 3.29
N LYS A 385 22.20 -22.06 1.96
CA LYS A 385 21.16 -21.54 1.09
C LYS A 385 19.81 -22.23 1.29
N LYS A 386 18.76 -21.45 1.53
CA LYS A 386 17.38 -21.94 1.74
C LYS A 386 16.42 -21.32 0.73
N LEU A 387 15.50 -22.12 0.21
CA LEU A 387 14.32 -21.64 -0.51
C LEU A 387 13.18 -21.46 0.48
N MET A 388 12.56 -20.28 0.47
CA MET A 388 11.51 -19.90 1.41
C MET A 388 10.36 -19.21 0.70
N TYR A 389 9.14 -19.45 1.17
CA TYR A 389 7.93 -18.76 0.76
C TYR A 389 7.33 -18.03 1.97
N PRO A 390 6.67 -16.88 1.72
CA PRO A 390 6.76 -16.09 0.49
C PRO A 390 8.14 -15.44 0.32
N SER A 391 8.40 -14.91 -0.87
CA SER A 391 9.57 -14.06 -1.14
C SER A 391 9.51 -12.72 -0.37
N PRO A 392 10.55 -11.86 -0.39
CA PRO A 392 10.50 -10.49 0.16
C PRO A 392 9.37 -9.63 -0.40
N PHE A 393 8.83 -9.97 -1.58
CA PHE A 393 7.67 -9.29 -2.14
C PHE A 393 6.37 -9.63 -1.40
N GLY A 394 6.36 -10.73 -0.62
CA GLY A 394 5.22 -11.19 0.17
C GLY A 394 4.19 -11.98 -0.65
N GLY A 395 3.19 -12.47 0.03
CA GLY A 395 1.94 -12.90 -0.59
C GLY A 395 1.02 -11.73 -0.94
N HIS A 396 1.27 -10.58 -0.32
CA HIS A 396 0.66 -9.27 -0.55
C HIS A 396 1.70 -8.19 -0.26
N ASN A 397 1.59 -7.04 -0.94
CA ASN A 397 2.48 -5.91 -0.73
C ASN A 397 1.66 -4.61 -0.56
N TRP A 398 2.21 -3.45 -0.92
CA TRP A 398 1.59 -2.13 -0.75
C TRP A 398 0.32 -1.88 -1.58
N GLN A 399 -0.01 -2.74 -2.53
CA GLN A 399 -1.25 -2.61 -3.30
C GLN A 399 -2.45 -2.72 -2.36
N ALA A 400 -3.28 -1.70 -2.36
CA ALA A 400 -4.35 -1.56 -1.40
C ALA A 400 -5.34 -2.74 -1.44
N MET A 401 -5.58 -3.38 -0.29
CA MET A 401 -6.68 -4.30 -0.09
C MET A 401 -7.99 -3.56 0.20
N ALA A 402 -9.13 -4.24 0.15
CA ALA A 402 -10.42 -3.67 0.52
C ALA A 402 -11.23 -4.63 1.40
N TYR A 403 -12.04 -4.10 2.31
CA TYR A 403 -13.01 -4.86 3.08
C TYR A 403 -14.42 -4.39 2.73
N SER A 404 -15.34 -5.32 2.54
CA SER A 404 -16.75 -5.01 2.34
C SER A 404 -17.58 -5.45 3.54
N PRO A 405 -18.25 -4.54 4.26
CA PRO A 405 -19.14 -4.90 5.34
C PRO A 405 -20.41 -5.65 4.86
N ASP A 406 -20.76 -5.56 3.55
CA ASP A 406 -21.91 -6.28 2.98
C ASP A 406 -21.63 -7.77 2.73
N THR A 407 -20.38 -8.12 2.45
CA THR A 407 -19.94 -9.51 2.24
C THR A 407 -19.13 -10.05 3.40
N GLU A 408 -18.65 -9.18 4.27
CA GLU A 408 -17.71 -9.46 5.36
C GLU A 408 -16.40 -10.11 4.87
N LEU A 409 -16.01 -9.87 3.60
CA LEU A 409 -14.79 -10.40 2.98
C LEU A 409 -13.75 -9.30 2.81
N VAL A 410 -12.49 -9.71 2.93
CA VAL A 410 -11.31 -8.88 2.59
C VAL A 410 -10.79 -9.31 1.22
N TYR A 411 -10.61 -8.35 0.31
CA TYR A 411 -10.11 -8.60 -1.05
C TYR A 411 -8.66 -8.18 -1.12
N ILE A 412 -7.79 -9.13 -1.43
CA ILE A 412 -6.33 -8.99 -1.34
C ILE A 412 -5.72 -9.15 -2.74
N PRO A 413 -4.95 -8.17 -3.23
CA PRO A 413 -4.06 -8.36 -4.38
C PRO A 413 -2.95 -9.36 -4.01
N HIS A 414 -3.14 -10.62 -4.37
CA HIS A 414 -2.31 -11.74 -3.95
C HIS A 414 -1.22 -12.07 -4.98
N MET A 415 -0.08 -12.52 -4.48
CA MET A 415 1.08 -12.97 -5.26
C MET A 415 1.63 -14.27 -4.69
N LEU A 416 2.18 -15.10 -5.58
CA LEU A 416 2.86 -16.34 -5.18
C LEU A 416 4.25 -16.42 -5.82
N MET A 417 5.28 -16.36 -4.99
CA MET A 417 6.67 -16.57 -5.39
C MET A 417 7.54 -16.84 -4.17
N GLY A 418 8.48 -17.77 -4.29
CA GLY A 418 9.54 -17.99 -3.31
C GLY A 418 10.77 -17.13 -3.55
N ALA A 419 11.68 -17.15 -2.60
CA ALA A 419 13.04 -16.62 -2.75
C ALA A 419 14.06 -17.52 -2.07
N THR A 420 15.28 -17.53 -2.61
CA THR A 420 16.42 -18.13 -1.93
C THR A 420 17.13 -17.08 -1.08
N TYR A 421 17.58 -17.51 0.10
CA TYR A 421 18.37 -16.72 1.01
C TYR A 421 19.66 -17.44 1.36
N GLU A 422 20.75 -16.69 1.44
CA GLU A 422 22.07 -17.16 1.82
C GLU A 422 22.84 -16.00 2.48
N VAL A 423 23.67 -16.31 3.48
CA VAL A 423 24.53 -15.29 4.11
C VAL A 423 25.43 -14.67 3.06
N GLY A 424 25.40 -13.34 2.97
CA GLY A 424 26.16 -12.54 2.03
C GLY A 424 27.45 -11.98 2.62
N HIS A 425 27.99 -10.98 1.96
CA HIS A 425 29.11 -10.21 2.49
C HIS A 425 28.64 -9.14 3.49
N LYS A 426 29.52 -8.74 4.38
CA LYS A 426 29.27 -7.58 5.25
C LYS A 426 29.14 -6.33 4.38
N PRO A 427 27.99 -5.61 4.43
CA PRO A 427 27.78 -4.47 3.55
C PRO A 427 28.69 -3.30 3.90
N ASP A 428 29.20 -2.61 2.88
CA ASP A 428 29.77 -1.27 3.03
C ASP A 428 28.73 -0.24 2.61
N PHE A 429 28.12 0.43 3.58
CA PHE A 429 27.08 1.44 3.37
C PHE A 429 27.55 2.65 2.52
N ARG A 430 28.85 2.80 2.23
CA ARG A 430 29.38 3.86 1.36
C ARG A 430 29.36 3.44 -0.10
N ASP A 431 29.65 2.16 -0.37
CA ASP A 431 29.91 1.63 -1.71
C ASP A 431 28.74 0.77 -2.22
N ASP A 432 28.05 0.03 -1.35
CA ASP A 432 26.89 -0.78 -1.74
C ASP A 432 25.67 0.06 -2.05
N PHE A 433 24.96 -0.30 -3.12
CA PHE A 433 23.70 0.35 -3.48
C PHE A 433 22.62 0.09 -2.43
N MET A 434 22.50 -1.17 -1.96
CA MET A 434 21.64 -1.59 -0.86
C MET A 434 22.46 -2.47 0.09
N ALA A 435 22.42 -2.16 1.38
CA ALA A 435 23.26 -2.80 2.37
C ALA A 435 22.54 -3.95 3.11
N ILE A 436 22.01 -4.93 2.37
CA ILE A 436 21.17 -6.00 2.92
C ILE A 436 21.94 -7.10 3.67
N GLY A 437 23.20 -7.37 3.33
CA GLY A 437 24.04 -8.39 3.99
C GLY A 437 23.72 -9.84 3.58
N LEU A 438 22.75 -10.07 2.68
CA LEU A 438 22.32 -11.37 2.20
C LEU A 438 22.42 -11.46 0.69
N TYR A 439 22.60 -12.67 0.20
CA TYR A 439 22.35 -13.01 -1.20
C TYR A 439 20.93 -13.54 -1.33
N THR A 440 20.13 -12.90 -2.19
CA THR A 440 18.78 -13.32 -2.49
C THR A 440 18.63 -13.67 -3.97
N GLY A 441 17.82 -14.68 -4.25
CA GLY A 441 17.48 -15.08 -5.62
C GLY A 441 15.99 -15.38 -5.72
N TYR A 442 15.45 -15.25 -6.92
CA TYR A 442 14.00 -15.38 -7.17
C TYR A 442 13.74 -16.45 -8.23
N PRO A 443 14.07 -17.75 -7.96
CA PRO A 443 13.84 -18.82 -8.91
C PRO A 443 12.34 -19.13 -9.00
N LEU A 444 11.86 -19.45 -10.19
CA LEU A 444 10.54 -20.03 -10.40
C LEU A 444 10.68 -21.54 -10.30
N VAL A 445 10.44 -22.11 -9.13
CA VAL A 445 10.67 -23.53 -8.81
C VAL A 445 9.41 -24.36 -9.00
N GLU A 446 8.27 -23.77 -8.62
CA GLU A 446 6.97 -24.43 -8.72
C GLU A 446 6.14 -23.88 -9.88
N PRO A 447 5.20 -24.66 -10.41
CA PRO A 447 4.41 -24.25 -11.59
C PRO A 447 3.64 -22.93 -11.41
N GLU A 448 3.25 -22.62 -10.17
CA GLU A 448 2.47 -21.41 -9.85
C GLU A 448 3.34 -20.21 -9.46
N ASP A 449 4.66 -20.37 -9.38
CA ASP A 449 5.57 -19.28 -9.05
C ASP A 449 5.52 -18.17 -10.10
N GLY A 450 5.49 -16.93 -9.61
CA GLY A 450 5.34 -15.75 -10.46
C GLY A 450 3.90 -15.50 -10.89
N SER A 451 2.91 -16.14 -10.24
CA SER A 451 1.48 -15.87 -10.48
C SER A 451 0.93 -14.79 -9.56
N GLY A 452 -0.14 -14.14 -10.02
CA GLY A 452 -0.93 -13.20 -9.23
C GLY A 452 -2.41 -13.56 -9.26
N SER A 453 -3.14 -13.12 -8.25
CA SER A 453 -4.59 -13.32 -8.18
C SER A 453 -5.29 -12.22 -7.39
N LEU A 454 -6.60 -12.11 -7.54
CA LEU A 454 -7.47 -11.44 -6.59
C LEU A 454 -8.04 -12.49 -5.64
N LEU A 455 -7.65 -12.42 -4.36
CA LEU A 455 -8.05 -13.37 -3.34
C LEU A 455 -9.09 -12.71 -2.41
N ALA A 456 -10.23 -13.37 -2.20
CA ALA A 456 -11.18 -12.99 -1.17
C ALA A 456 -10.99 -13.88 0.06
N TRP A 457 -10.73 -13.24 1.18
CA TRP A 457 -10.49 -13.87 2.47
C TRP A 457 -11.68 -13.67 3.40
N ASP A 458 -12.16 -14.75 4.01
CA ASP A 458 -13.15 -14.68 5.08
C ASP A 458 -12.43 -14.51 6.43
N PRO A 459 -12.45 -13.33 7.03
CA PRO A 459 -11.72 -13.07 8.27
C PRO A 459 -12.32 -13.79 9.49
N LYS A 460 -13.60 -14.15 9.46
CA LYS A 460 -14.26 -14.88 10.55
C LYS A 460 -13.93 -16.37 10.53
N GLN A 461 -13.84 -16.96 9.34
CA GLN A 461 -13.52 -18.36 9.16
C GLN A 461 -12.03 -18.61 8.91
N GLN A 462 -11.23 -17.53 8.77
CA GLN A 462 -9.81 -17.59 8.48
C GLN A 462 -9.46 -18.50 7.30
N LYS A 463 -10.17 -18.32 6.18
CA LYS A 463 -9.97 -19.12 4.98
C LYS A 463 -10.29 -18.34 3.70
N VAL A 464 -9.79 -18.87 2.59
CA VAL A 464 -10.12 -18.37 1.26
C VAL A 464 -11.61 -18.63 0.97
N ALA A 465 -12.36 -17.56 0.69
CA ALA A 465 -13.73 -17.65 0.19
C ALA A 465 -13.76 -17.94 -1.32
N TRP A 466 -12.94 -17.22 -2.08
CA TRP A 466 -12.68 -17.47 -3.49
C TRP A 466 -11.34 -16.88 -3.92
N ASN A 467 -10.78 -17.40 -5.01
CA ASN A 467 -9.53 -16.92 -5.59
C ASN A 467 -9.69 -16.79 -7.12
N LYS A 468 -9.41 -15.61 -7.65
CA LYS A 468 -9.47 -15.32 -9.09
C LYS A 468 -8.06 -15.17 -9.64
N PRO A 469 -7.51 -16.16 -10.35
CA PRO A 469 -6.23 -16.03 -11.03
C PRO A 469 -6.21 -14.87 -12.03
N LEU A 470 -5.09 -14.17 -12.11
CA LEU A 470 -4.82 -13.05 -13.00
C LEU A 470 -3.59 -13.35 -13.87
N ASP A 471 -3.53 -12.68 -15.03
CA ASP A 471 -2.45 -12.94 -16.00
C ASP A 471 -1.09 -12.33 -15.55
N SER A 472 -1.11 -11.38 -14.61
CA SER A 472 0.07 -10.67 -14.14
C SER A 472 0.38 -11.01 -12.69
N PHE A 473 1.67 -11.09 -12.36
CA PHE A 473 2.16 -11.26 -10.99
C PHE A 473 1.84 -10.04 -10.12
N TRP A 474 2.08 -8.82 -10.63
CA TRP A 474 1.97 -7.57 -9.91
C TRP A 474 0.77 -6.76 -10.39
N ASN A 475 -0.30 -6.74 -9.61
CA ASN A 475 -1.57 -6.12 -9.96
C ASN A 475 -1.85 -4.88 -9.10
N GLY A 476 -2.79 -4.06 -9.50
CA GLY A 476 -3.20 -2.88 -8.75
C GLY A 476 -4.02 -3.20 -7.51
N GLY A 477 -4.21 -2.18 -6.67
CA GLY A 477 -5.09 -2.29 -5.52
C GLY A 477 -6.58 -2.37 -5.90
N VAL A 478 -7.42 -2.64 -4.91
CA VAL A 478 -8.84 -2.93 -5.10
C VAL A 478 -9.76 -1.86 -4.53
N LEU A 479 -11.01 -1.86 -5.00
CA LEU A 479 -12.14 -1.07 -4.53
C LEU A 479 -13.34 -1.99 -4.39
N ALA A 480 -14.01 -1.98 -3.23
CA ALA A 480 -15.29 -2.65 -3.01
C ALA A 480 -16.45 -1.65 -2.95
N THR A 481 -17.64 -2.04 -3.41
CA THR A 481 -18.81 -1.16 -3.41
C THR A 481 -20.07 -1.87 -2.93
N ARG A 482 -21.01 -1.08 -2.40
CA ARG A 482 -22.33 -1.57 -1.99
C ARG A 482 -23.15 -2.12 -3.15
N GLY A 483 -22.77 -1.82 -4.39
CA GLY A 483 -23.35 -2.45 -5.58
C GLY A 483 -23.02 -3.93 -5.74
N GLY A 484 -22.30 -4.54 -4.79
CA GLY A 484 -21.89 -5.94 -4.79
C GLY A 484 -20.67 -6.22 -5.67
N LEU A 485 -19.89 -5.19 -5.99
CA LEU A 485 -18.78 -5.25 -6.94
C LEU A 485 -17.43 -5.05 -6.25
N VAL A 486 -16.42 -5.72 -6.80
CA VAL A 486 -15.00 -5.45 -6.54
C VAL A 486 -14.33 -5.07 -7.86
N PHE A 487 -13.63 -3.93 -7.87
CA PHE A 487 -12.88 -3.45 -9.04
C PHE A 487 -11.38 -3.60 -8.82
N GLN A 488 -10.67 -4.05 -9.85
CA GLN A 488 -9.21 -4.15 -9.83
C GLN A 488 -8.62 -3.92 -11.22
N GLY A 489 -7.47 -3.24 -11.26
CA GLY A 489 -6.62 -3.16 -12.44
C GLY A 489 -5.48 -4.19 -12.39
N THR A 490 -5.03 -4.67 -13.56
CA THR A 490 -3.94 -5.64 -13.67
C THR A 490 -2.68 -5.06 -14.30
N GLY A 491 -1.53 -5.66 -14.01
CA GLY A 491 -0.27 -5.32 -14.69
C GLY A 491 -0.32 -5.57 -16.20
N GLY A 492 -1.20 -6.46 -16.66
CA GLY A 492 -1.47 -6.74 -18.07
C GLY A 492 -2.33 -5.69 -18.79
N GLY A 493 -2.85 -4.69 -18.06
CA GLY A 493 -3.64 -3.60 -18.65
C GLY A 493 -5.14 -3.84 -18.68
N LYS A 494 -5.64 -4.85 -18.00
CA LYS A 494 -7.08 -5.10 -17.84
C LYS A 494 -7.60 -4.39 -16.60
N PHE A 495 -8.65 -3.59 -16.74
CA PHE A 495 -9.46 -3.09 -15.64
C PHE A 495 -10.77 -3.87 -15.59
N ALA A 496 -11.12 -4.45 -14.45
CA ALA A 496 -12.24 -5.37 -14.36
C ALA A 496 -13.10 -5.15 -13.11
N ALA A 497 -14.38 -5.55 -13.22
CA ALA A 497 -15.33 -5.65 -12.14
C ALA A 497 -15.73 -7.11 -11.91
N TYR A 498 -15.70 -7.52 -10.65
CA TYR A 498 -16.03 -8.87 -10.20
C TYR A 498 -17.21 -8.84 -9.24
N ASN A 499 -18.00 -9.92 -9.23
CA ASN A 499 -18.98 -10.15 -8.17
C ASN A 499 -18.23 -10.33 -6.85
N ALA A 500 -18.55 -9.50 -5.87
CA ALA A 500 -17.87 -9.46 -4.58
C ALA A 500 -18.00 -10.79 -3.80
N LYS A 501 -19.10 -11.54 -3.95
CA LYS A 501 -19.34 -12.80 -3.24
C LYS A 501 -18.70 -14.03 -3.92
N THR A 502 -18.50 -13.98 -5.24
CA THR A 502 -18.14 -15.20 -6.01
C THR A 502 -16.86 -15.08 -6.81
N GLY A 503 -16.31 -13.87 -7.01
CA GLY A 503 -15.16 -13.63 -7.88
C GLY A 503 -15.45 -13.76 -9.38
N GLN A 504 -16.74 -13.95 -9.78
CA GLN A 504 -17.12 -13.98 -11.19
C GLN A 504 -16.81 -12.66 -11.87
N SER A 505 -16.11 -12.70 -13.01
CA SER A 505 -15.91 -11.51 -13.87
C SER A 505 -17.25 -11.10 -14.50
N LEU A 506 -17.63 -9.84 -14.34
CA LEU A 506 -18.89 -9.27 -14.84
C LEU A 506 -18.67 -8.25 -15.96
N TRP A 507 -17.53 -7.59 -15.93
CA TRP A 507 -17.14 -6.58 -16.92
C TRP A 507 -15.64 -6.41 -16.91
N ASP A 508 -15.04 -6.14 -18.07
CA ASP A 508 -13.64 -5.75 -18.18
C ASP A 508 -13.39 -4.89 -19.42
N ILE A 509 -12.30 -4.13 -19.39
CA ILE A 509 -11.79 -3.33 -20.49
C ILE A 509 -10.27 -3.36 -20.51
N ASP A 510 -9.67 -3.47 -21.70
CA ASP A 510 -8.23 -3.27 -21.90
C ASP A 510 -7.93 -1.78 -21.97
N VAL A 511 -7.26 -1.25 -20.93
CA VAL A 511 -6.83 0.15 -20.89
C VAL A 511 -5.46 0.36 -21.53
N GLN A 512 -4.91 -0.66 -22.19
CA GLN A 512 -3.72 -0.66 -23.04
C GLN A 512 -2.42 -0.26 -22.33
N ARG A 513 -2.42 -0.19 -21.00
CA ARG A 513 -1.26 0.09 -20.12
C ARG A 513 -1.47 -0.63 -18.80
N GLY A 514 -0.38 -1.09 -18.21
CA GLY A 514 -0.41 -1.73 -16.89
C GLY A 514 -0.97 -0.79 -15.81
N ILE A 515 -1.59 -1.38 -14.79
CA ILE A 515 -2.25 -0.66 -13.71
C ILE A 515 -1.62 -1.10 -12.39
N SER A 516 -1.15 -0.12 -11.60
CA SER A 516 -0.68 -0.34 -10.22
C SER A 516 -1.55 0.39 -9.20
N SER A 517 -2.20 1.48 -9.61
CA SER A 517 -3.06 2.30 -8.75
C SER A 517 -4.37 1.58 -8.41
N PRO A 518 -4.90 1.75 -7.20
CA PRO A 518 -6.25 1.32 -6.89
C PRO A 518 -7.29 2.31 -7.46
N PRO A 519 -8.45 1.82 -7.95
CA PRO A 519 -9.54 2.69 -8.40
C PRO A 519 -10.28 3.34 -7.22
N VAL A 520 -11.01 4.43 -7.52
CA VAL A 520 -11.90 5.11 -6.58
C VAL A 520 -13.28 5.32 -7.20
N THR A 521 -14.30 5.55 -6.36
CA THR A 521 -15.65 5.86 -6.83
C THR A 521 -16.26 7.00 -6.02
N TYR A 522 -16.98 7.86 -6.70
CA TYR A 522 -17.58 9.07 -6.15
C TYR A 522 -18.82 9.45 -6.98
N THR A 523 -19.61 10.44 -6.53
CA THR A 523 -20.70 11.02 -7.34
C THR A 523 -20.45 12.48 -7.64
N ILE A 524 -20.79 12.89 -8.86
CA ILE A 524 -20.88 14.29 -9.28
C ILE A 524 -22.25 14.50 -9.91
N ASP A 525 -22.97 15.51 -9.44
CA ASP A 525 -24.31 15.84 -9.90
C ASP A 525 -25.28 14.64 -9.91
N GLY A 526 -25.09 13.74 -8.94
CA GLY A 526 -25.91 12.53 -8.79
C GLY A 526 -25.50 11.35 -9.67
N THR A 527 -24.46 11.47 -10.51
CA THR A 527 -23.93 10.36 -11.31
C THR A 527 -22.75 9.72 -10.60
N GLN A 528 -22.77 8.39 -10.48
CA GLN A 528 -21.66 7.62 -9.94
C GLN A 528 -20.58 7.40 -11.01
N HIS A 529 -19.34 7.74 -10.65
CA HIS A 529 -18.13 7.52 -11.45
C HIS A 529 -17.23 6.49 -10.77
N VAL A 530 -16.53 5.70 -11.57
CA VAL A 530 -15.37 4.90 -11.16
C VAL A 530 -14.17 5.43 -11.91
N THR A 531 -13.14 5.87 -11.19
CA THR A 531 -11.98 6.54 -11.80
C THR A 531 -10.69 5.83 -11.45
N LEU A 532 -9.81 5.72 -12.44
CA LEU A 532 -8.60 4.94 -12.41
C LEU A 532 -7.41 5.71 -12.99
N LEU A 533 -6.30 5.75 -12.26
CA LEU A 533 -4.99 6.12 -12.80
C LEU A 533 -4.36 4.92 -13.49
N VAL A 534 -4.11 5.05 -14.78
CA VAL A 534 -3.49 4.02 -15.61
C VAL A 534 -2.02 4.32 -15.80
N GLY A 535 -1.19 3.43 -15.30
CA GLY A 535 0.27 3.50 -15.30
C GLY A 535 0.84 2.40 -14.42
N TRP A 536 1.98 1.86 -14.80
CA TRP A 536 2.65 0.82 -14.06
C TRP A 536 3.86 1.39 -13.34
N GLY A 537 4.16 0.91 -12.12
CA GLY A 537 5.24 1.49 -11.36
C GLY A 537 5.54 0.78 -10.03
N GLY A 538 6.36 1.43 -9.21
CA GLY A 538 6.92 0.85 -8.01
C GLY A 538 7.95 -0.23 -8.36
N LEU A 539 8.04 -1.29 -7.55
CA LEU A 539 8.94 -2.44 -7.80
C LEU A 539 8.66 -3.13 -9.15
N ALA A 540 7.47 -2.99 -9.69
CA ALA A 540 7.13 -3.53 -11.00
C ALA A 540 7.99 -2.95 -12.15
N SER A 541 8.61 -1.78 -11.96
CA SER A 541 9.57 -1.22 -12.90
C SER A 541 10.95 -1.87 -12.85
N PHE A 542 11.23 -2.72 -11.84
CA PHE A 542 12.47 -3.47 -11.79
C PHE A 542 12.47 -4.67 -12.75
N GLY A 543 13.63 -4.97 -13.26
CA GLY A 543 13.81 -5.88 -14.36
C GLY A 543 13.72 -7.38 -14.07
N LEU A 544 13.15 -7.82 -12.95
CA LEU A 544 12.94 -9.25 -12.72
C LEU A 544 11.97 -9.81 -13.77
N PRO A 545 12.20 -11.01 -14.30
CA PRO A 545 11.37 -11.61 -15.36
C PRO A 545 9.88 -11.63 -15.05
N VAL A 546 9.50 -11.89 -13.78
CA VAL A 546 8.10 -11.89 -13.34
C VAL A 546 7.43 -10.51 -13.43
N PHE A 547 8.19 -9.42 -13.29
CA PHE A 547 7.68 -8.06 -13.44
C PHE A 547 7.69 -7.58 -14.89
N THR A 548 8.64 -8.06 -15.69
CA THR A 548 8.82 -7.61 -17.07
C THR A 548 7.98 -8.37 -18.08
N LYS A 549 7.47 -9.56 -17.70
CA LYS A 549 6.66 -10.41 -18.60
C LYS A 549 5.55 -9.64 -19.29
N GLU A 550 4.87 -8.73 -18.58
CA GLU A 550 3.80 -7.89 -19.13
C GLU A 550 4.20 -6.41 -19.18
N GLY A 551 4.96 -5.93 -18.20
CA GLY A 551 5.19 -4.50 -17.95
C GLY A 551 6.05 -3.79 -18.98
N TRP A 552 7.02 -4.46 -19.60
CA TRP A 552 7.91 -3.83 -20.56
C TRP A 552 7.18 -3.36 -21.86
N LYS A 553 6.11 -4.05 -22.27
CA LYS A 553 5.30 -3.62 -23.41
C LYS A 553 4.51 -2.33 -23.17
N TYR A 554 4.41 -1.90 -21.90
CA TYR A 554 3.68 -0.71 -21.48
C TYR A 554 4.58 0.47 -21.06
N LYS A 555 5.88 0.41 -21.32
CA LYS A 555 6.84 1.47 -20.96
C LYS A 555 6.70 2.76 -21.73
N ASP A 556 6.00 2.73 -22.85
CA ASP A 556 5.85 3.91 -23.68
C ASP A 556 4.92 4.95 -23.04
N LYS A 557 5.25 6.22 -23.29
CA LYS A 557 4.50 7.42 -22.94
C LYS A 557 3.01 7.25 -23.23
N GLY A 558 2.15 7.66 -22.36
CA GLY A 558 0.71 7.57 -22.54
C GLY A 558 -0.01 7.10 -21.31
N LEU A 559 0.53 7.46 -20.12
CA LEU A 559 -0.19 7.29 -18.87
C LEU A 559 -1.39 8.22 -18.83
N ARG A 560 -2.46 7.80 -18.18
CA ARG A 560 -3.73 8.52 -18.24
C ARG A 560 -4.58 8.32 -16.99
N LEU A 561 -5.47 9.27 -16.78
CA LEU A 561 -6.59 9.17 -15.85
C LEU A 561 -7.84 8.89 -16.68
N ILE A 562 -8.61 7.86 -16.28
CA ILE A 562 -9.84 7.47 -16.98
C ILE A 562 -10.99 7.43 -15.98
N SER A 563 -12.12 8.02 -16.36
CA SER A 563 -13.37 7.94 -15.62
C SER A 563 -14.41 7.12 -16.39
N PHE A 564 -15.15 6.29 -15.68
CA PHE A 564 -16.20 5.43 -16.19
C PHE A 564 -17.52 5.75 -15.48
N SER A 565 -18.63 5.71 -16.23
CA SER A 565 -19.98 5.85 -15.70
C SER A 565 -20.98 5.06 -16.53
N LEU A 566 -22.22 4.85 -16.02
CA LEU A 566 -23.31 4.23 -16.78
C LEU A 566 -23.87 5.14 -17.88
N VAL A 567 -23.57 6.44 -17.82
CA VAL A 567 -23.96 7.42 -18.85
C VAL A 567 -22.83 7.74 -19.82
N GLY A 568 -21.65 7.16 -19.63
CA GLY A 568 -20.50 7.29 -20.49
C GLY A 568 -20.80 6.90 -21.95
N LYS A 569 -20.22 7.61 -22.90
CA LYS A 569 -20.48 7.42 -24.35
C LYS A 569 -19.22 7.29 -25.16
N ASN A 570 -18.05 7.48 -24.54
CA ASN A 570 -16.79 7.51 -25.23
C ASN A 570 -16.17 6.11 -25.33
N GLU A 571 -15.32 5.94 -26.32
CA GLU A 571 -14.41 4.82 -26.47
C GLU A 571 -13.02 5.27 -26.06
N LEU A 572 -12.21 4.34 -25.54
CA LEU A 572 -10.81 4.63 -25.22
C LEU A 572 -10.04 4.91 -26.53
N ARG A 573 -9.26 5.99 -26.50
CA ARG A 573 -8.34 6.25 -27.59
C ARG A 573 -7.33 5.10 -27.69
N HIS A 574 -7.18 4.57 -28.91
CA HIS A 574 -6.15 3.57 -29.17
C HIS A 574 -4.76 4.16 -28.98
N LEU A 575 -3.91 3.49 -28.19
CA LEU A 575 -2.51 3.82 -28.03
C LEU A 575 -1.68 2.89 -28.91
N ASP A 576 -0.76 3.46 -29.70
CA ASP A 576 0.20 2.67 -30.46
C ASP A 576 1.13 1.92 -29.47
N THR A 577 0.93 0.62 -29.35
CA THR A 577 1.75 -0.25 -28.51
C THR A 577 2.82 -0.88 -29.38
N ARG A 578 3.93 -0.18 -29.61
CA ARG A 578 5.08 -0.78 -30.28
C ARG A 578 5.67 -1.87 -29.38
N ARG A 579 5.70 -3.11 -29.90
CA ARG A 579 6.51 -4.16 -29.29
C ARG A 579 7.98 -3.83 -29.54
N TYR A 580 8.73 -3.61 -28.48
CA TYR A 580 10.19 -3.63 -28.55
C TYR A 580 10.60 -5.09 -28.77
N GLU A 581 11.03 -5.44 -29.94
CA GLU A 581 11.78 -6.66 -30.18
C GLU A 581 13.25 -6.37 -29.83
N PHE A 582 13.69 -6.91 -28.71
CA PHE A 582 15.10 -6.87 -28.36
C PHE A 582 15.87 -7.78 -29.32
N GLN A 583 16.74 -7.22 -30.10
CA GLN A 583 17.75 -8.02 -30.79
C GLN A 583 18.95 -8.18 -29.85
N PRO A 584 19.42 -9.41 -29.59
CA PRO A 584 20.68 -9.59 -28.85
C PRO A 584 21.78 -8.81 -29.55
N ALA A 585 22.65 -8.17 -28.76
CA ALA A 585 23.85 -7.57 -29.31
C ALA A 585 24.64 -8.67 -30.05
N ASP A 586 24.98 -8.40 -31.32
CA ASP A 586 25.84 -9.32 -32.08
C ASP A 586 27.24 -9.31 -31.41
N ALA A 587 27.62 -10.43 -30.86
CA ALA A 587 28.95 -10.59 -30.23
C ALA A 587 30.09 -10.63 -31.27
N GLY A 588 29.79 -10.61 -32.57
CA GLY A 588 30.78 -10.76 -33.61
C GLY A 588 31.54 -12.09 -33.50
N ASP A 589 32.86 -12.04 -33.75
CA ASP A 589 33.74 -13.21 -33.64
C ASP A 589 34.26 -13.42 -32.18
N GLU A 590 33.72 -12.75 -31.16
CA GLU A 590 34.15 -12.93 -29.78
C GLU A 590 33.70 -14.29 -29.23
N VAL A 591 34.66 -15.10 -28.80
CA VAL A 591 34.40 -16.36 -28.13
C VAL A 591 33.96 -16.06 -26.68
N ILE A 592 32.74 -16.37 -26.36
CA ILE A 592 32.20 -16.21 -25.01
C ILE A 592 32.88 -17.23 -24.09
N ASP A 593 33.69 -16.75 -23.14
CA ASP A 593 34.18 -17.57 -22.03
C ASP A 593 33.04 -17.82 -21.03
N GLU A 594 32.50 -19.05 -21.04
CA GLU A 594 31.39 -19.44 -20.17
C GLU A 594 31.66 -19.24 -18.68
N GLN A 595 32.93 -19.43 -18.23
CA GLN A 595 33.28 -19.21 -16.82
C GLN A 595 33.28 -17.70 -16.47
N SER A 596 33.78 -16.86 -17.35
CA SER A 596 33.73 -15.40 -17.18
C SER A 596 32.30 -14.88 -17.27
N ALA A 597 31.47 -15.43 -18.16
CA ALA A 597 30.06 -15.09 -18.26
C ALA A 597 29.30 -15.47 -16.97
N ALA A 598 29.57 -16.67 -16.42
CA ALA A 598 28.97 -17.08 -15.14
C ALA A 598 29.40 -16.18 -13.97
N ARG A 599 30.69 -15.82 -13.89
CA ARG A 599 31.17 -14.84 -12.89
C ARG A 599 30.55 -13.46 -13.09
N GLY A 600 30.48 -13.01 -14.33
CA GLY A 600 29.83 -11.73 -14.68
C GLY A 600 28.36 -11.70 -14.31
N ASN A 601 27.62 -12.80 -14.53
CA ASN A 601 26.23 -12.95 -14.12
C ASN A 601 26.09 -12.86 -12.58
N LEU A 602 26.96 -13.54 -11.83
CA LEU A 602 26.97 -13.44 -10.38
C LEU A 602 27.22 -11.98 -9.93
N LEU A 603 28.25 -11.33 -10.48
CA LEU A 603 28.57 -9.92 -10.16
C LEU A 603 27.43 -8.98 -10.53
N TYR A 604 26.77 -9.20 -11.68
CA TYR A 604 25.64 -8.41 -12.13
C TYR A 604 24.46 -8.46 -11.14
N HIS A 605 24.18 -9.64 -10.60
CA HIS A 605 23.14 -9.82 -9.59
C HIS A 605 23.59 -9.31 -8.21
N TYR A 606 24.83 -9.61 -7.78
CA TYR A 606 25.35 -9.19 -6.47
C TYR A 606 25.54 -7.67 -6.36
N SER A 607 25.92 -7.01 -7.45
CA SER A 607 26.03 -5.55 -7.50
C SER A 607 24.68 -4.87 -7.71
N SER A 608 23.59 -5.62 -7.61
CA SER A 608 22.20 -5.13 -7.81
C SER A 608 21.95 -4.51 -9.19
N CYS A 609 22.82 -4.75 -10.18
CA CYS A 609 22.64 -4.23 -11.54
C CYS A 609 21.35 -4.78 -12.18
N SER A 610 20.97 -6.03 -11.84
CA SER A 610 19.76 -6.69 -12.29
C SER A 610 18.48 -5.97 -11.82
N VAL A 611 18.55 -5.22 -10.73
CA VAL A 611 17.42 -4.44 -10.20
C VAL A 611 17.00 -3.33 -11.18
N CYS A 612 17.96 -2.68 -11.81
CA CYS A 612 17.71 -1.60 -12.78
C CYS A 612 17.72 -2.06 -14.24
N HIS A 613 18.56 -3.07 -14.55
CA HIS A 613 18.83 -3.49 -15.93
C HIS A 613 18.16 -4.82 -16.33
N GLY A 614 17.44 -5.47 -15.43
CA GLY A 614 16.75 -6.74 -15.69
C GLY A 614 17.64 -7.97 -15.61
N GLY A 615 17.03 -9.15 -15.53
CA GLY A 615 17.73 -10.43 -15.30
C GLY A 615 18.64 -10.90 -16.43
N GLY A 616 18.73 -10.19 -17.56
CA GLY A 616 19.48 -10.59 -18.75
C GLY A 616 20.25 -9.49 -19.46
N VAL A 617 20.78 -8.48 -18.72
CA VAL A 617 21.56 -7.34 -19.29
C VAL A 617 20.77 -6.50 -20.32
N VAL A 618 19.46 -6.70 -20.40
CA VAL A 618 18.59 -5.90 -21.25
C VAL A 618 18.04 -4.77 -20.42
N SER A 619 18.30 -3.54 -20.81
CA SER A 619 17.81 -2.35 -20.13
C SER A 619 16.30 -2.44 -19.91
N SER A 620 15.87 -2.51 -18.66
CA SER A 620 14.45 -2.43 -18.32
C SER A 620 13.91 -1.00 -18.48
N GLY A 621 14.75 -0.04 -18.89
CA GLY A 621 14.39 1.38 -19.05
C GLY A 621 14.01 2.05 -17.73
N ALA A 622 14.52 1.58 -16.61
CA ALA A 622 14.44 2.27 -15.33
C ALA A 622 15.48 3.41 -15.20
N ALA A 623 16.10 3.81 -16.31
CA ALA A 623 17.02 4.93 -16.37
C ALA A 623 16.29 6.23 -16.78
#